data_5e66a02b8913d281ac5c13ec1bada73c
#
_entry.id   5e66a02b8913d281ac5c13ec1bada73c
#
_cell.length_a   1.000
_cell.length_b   1.000
_cell.length_c   1.000
_cell.angle_alpha   90.00
_cell.angle_beta   90.00
_cell.angle_gamma   90.00
#
_symmetry.space_group_name_H-M   'P 1'
#
loop_
_entity.id
_entity.type
_entity.pdbx_description
1 polymer ?
#
loop_
_entity_poly.entity_id
_entity_poly.type
_entity_poly.pdbx_seq_one_letter_code
_entity_poly.pdbx_strand_id
1 'polypeptide(L)'
;MKKILLIEDNSDIRENTTEILELDGYEVLTAENGKIGVEMATKHKPDLIICDIMMPVLDGYGVLHLLSKNPETENIPFIFLTAKADRSDFRKGMEMGADDYITKPFDDLDLLNAIESRFKKIELLKKKYTKNIDGLDNLVRDVGGDEELKRLTENREKRVYKKKTEIFREGDFPLYLFYIQKGKIKTYKTNEDGKELIINLYGEGEFFGYVNLMQNQGYVESAASLEDTELILIPKSDFFKLLHQNRQVSQMFIKMLSENIKENEDQLLKLAYNSVRKRVSECLLKFFASDENPESALKVSREDLSNMAGTSIETAIRTLSDFKDEKLIEISSGKIKILDHKKLSSLKN
;
A
#
# COMPACT_ATOMS: atom_id res chain seq x y z
N MET A 1 8.40 -17.75 -13.88
CA MET A 1 7.44 -17.90 -14.97
C MET A 1 6.08 -17.56 -14.38
N LYS A 2 5.29 -16.68 -15.01
CA LYS A 2 3.96 -16.32 -14.51
C LYS A 2 2.96 -17.39 -14.90
N LYS A 3 2.03 -17.70 -14.01
CA LYS A 3 1.06 -18.79 -14.18
C LYS A 3 -0.32 -18.23 -14.51
N ILE A 4 -0.90 -18.63 -15.62
CA ILE A 4 -2.24 -18.23 -16.09
C ILE A 4 -3.17 -19.41 -16.01
N LEU A 5 -4.39 -19.23 -15.47
CA LEU A 5 -5.46 -20.20 -15.54
C LEU A 5 -6.44 -19.78 -16.64
N LEU A 6 -6.58 -20.62 -17.66
CA LEU A 6 -7.53 -20.45 -18.75
C LEU A 6 -8.74 -21.37 -18.51
N ILE A 7 -9.94 -20.78 -18.42
CA ILE A 7 -11.21 -21.49 -18.23
C ILE A 7 -12.05 -21.29 -19.49
N GLU A 8 -12.20 -22.35 -20.28
CA GLU A 8 -12.85 -22.32 -21.60
C GLU A 8 -13.42 -23.70 -21.89
N ASP A 9 -14.71 -23.82 -22.23
CA ASP A 9 -15.35 -25.10 -22.50
C ASP A 9 -15.07 -25.63 -23.92
N ASN A 10 -14.88 -24.75 -24.89
CA ASN A 10 -14.53 -25.13 -26.25
C ASN A 10 -13.06 -25.58 -26.33
N SER A 11 -12.84 -26.87 -26.72
CA SER A 11 -11.51 -27.47 -26.82
C SER A 11 -10.59 -26.73 -27.77
N ASP A 12 -11.10 -26.36 -28.96
CA ASP A 12 -10.28 -25.76 -30.01
C ASP A 12 -9.81 -24.34 -29.59
N ILE A 13 -10.69 -23.55 -28.97
CA ILE A 13 -10.34 -22.23 -28.44
C ILE A 13 -9.36 -22.38 -27.29
N ARG A 14 -9.60 -23.34 -26.39
CA ARG A 14 -8.73 -23.59 -25.24
C ARG A 14 -7.32 -24.00 -25.66
N GLU A 15 -7.19 -24.94 -26.61
CA GLU A 15 -5.89 -25.39 -27.12
C GLU A 15 -5.14 -24.26 -27.85
N ASN A 16 -5.81 -23.54 -28.75
CA ASN A 16 -5.22 -22.43 -29.49
C ASN A 16 -4.75 -21.30 -28.55
N THR A 17 -5.60 -20.92 -27.59
CA THR A 17 -5.26 -19.88 -26.62
C THR A 17 -4.11 -20.32 -25.71
N THR A 18 -4.07 -21.59 -25.33
CA THR A 18 -2.96 -22.16 -24.54
C THR A 18 -1.65 -22.06 -25.31
N GLU A 19 -1.63 -22.45 -26.59
CA GLU A 19 -0.42 -22.38 -27.44
C GLU A 19 0.10 -20.95 -27.58
N ILE A 20 -0.77 -19.96 -27.80
CA ILE A 20 -0.40 -18.55 -27.85
C ILE A 20 0.26 -18.10 -26.54
N LEU A 21 -0.31 -18.44 -25.39
CA LEU A 21 0.20 -18.04 -24.08
C LEU A 21 1.52 -18.73 -23.73
N GLU A 22 1.67 -20.02 -24.08
CA GLU A 22 2.92 -20.77 -23.87
C GLU A 22 4.06 -20.26 -24.75
N LEU A 23 3.77 -19.89 -26.00
CA LEU A 23 4.75 -19.27 -26.90
C LEU A 23 5.28 -17.93 -26.38
N ASP A 24 4.44 -17.17 -25.65
CA ASP A 24 4.85 -15.92 -25.00
C ASP A 24 5.52 -16.13 -23.63
N GLY A 25 5.71 -17.38 -23.21
CA GLY A 25 6.49 -17.75 -22.03
C GLY A 25 5.71 -17.85 -20.72
N TYR A 26 4.39 -18.00 -20.75
CA TYR A 26 3.56 -18.25 -19.58
C TYR A 26 3.46 -19.76 -19.26
N GLU A 27 3.26 -20.10 -17.99
CA GLU A 27 2.82 -21.43 -17.55
C GLU A 27 1.30 -21.44 -17.56
N VAL A 28 0.67 -22.29 -18.39
CA VAL A 28 -0.78 -22.29 -18.57
C VAL A 28 -1.42 -23.50 -17.88
N LEU A 29 -2.40 -23.22 -17.01
CA LEU A 29 -3.32 -24.23 -16.48
C LEU A 29 -4.64 -24.09 -17.22
N THR A 30 -5.28 -25.21 -17.58
CA THR A 30 -6.55 -25.18 -18.31
C THR A 30 -7.66 -25.85 -17.53
N ALA A 31 -8.87 -25.32 -17.65
CA ALA A 31 -10.09 -25.90 -17.10
C ALA A 31 -11.20 -25.87 -18.15
N GLU A 32 -11.94 -26.96 -18.27
CA GLU A 32 -13.01 -27.14 -19.28
C GLU A 32 -14.38 -26.62 -18.85
N ASN A 33 -14.53 -26.14 -17.62
CA ASN A 33 -15.74 -25.51 -17.10
C ASN A 33 -15.44 -24.69 -15.85
N GLY A 34 -16.39 -23.83 -15.46
CA GLY A 34 -16.21 -22.93 -14.34
C GLY A 34 -16.00 -23.61 -12.98
N LYS A 35 -16.61 -24.79 -12.75
CA LYS A 35 -16.44 -25.51 -11.49
C LYS A 35 -15.00 -26.00 -11.32
N ILE A 36 -14.44 -26.64 -12.33
CA ILE A 36 -13.03 -27.07 -12.35
C ILE A 36 -12.12 -25.85 -12.24
N GLY A 37 -12.47 -24.75 -12.91
CA GLY A 37 -11.74 -23.49 -12.82
C GLY A 37 -11.62 -22.94 -11.41
N VAL A 38 -12.71 -22.92 -10.63
CA VAL A 38 -12.70 -22.47 -9.22
C VAL A 38 -11.83 -23.39 -8.35
N GLU A 39 -11.93 -24.71 -8.54
CA GLU A 39 -11.10 -25.68 -7.81
C GLU A 39 -9.61 -25.49 -8.11
N MET A 40 -9.27 -25.31 -9.39
CA MET A 40 -7.88 -25.09 -9.82
C MET A 40 -7.34 -23.73 -9.35
N ALA A 41 -8.13 -22.66 -9.42
CA ALA A 41 -7.73 -21.34 -8.93
C ALA A 41 -7.40 -21.37 -7.44
N THR A 42 -8.22 -22.05 -6.64
CA THR A 42 -8.01 -22.19 -5.19
C THR A 42 -6.77 -23.03 -4.88
N LYS A 43 -6.54 -24.11 -5.61
CA LYS A 43 -5.43 -25.03 -5.39
C LYS A 43 -4.09 -24.48 -5.86
N HIS A 44 -4.05 -23.88 -7.03
CA HIS A 44 -2.80 -23.49 -7.71
C HIS A 44 -2.46 -22.00 -7.60
N LYS A 45 -3.43 -21.15 -7.18
CA LYS A 45 -3.28 -19.69 -7.00
C LYS A 45 -2.55 -19.04 -8.18
N PRO A 46 -3.14 -19.04 -9.39
CA PRO A 46 -2.51 -18.49 -10.58
C PRO A 46 -2.28 -16.99 -10.43
N ASP A 47 -1.37 -16.43 -11.24
CA ASP A 47 -1.10 -15.00 -11.25
C ASP A 47 -2.17 -14.20 -12.02
N LEU A 48 -2.97 -14.87 -12.88
CA LEU A 48 -4.06 -14.29 -13.66
C LEU A 48 -5.04 -15.37 -14.09
N ILE A 49 -6.33 -15.04 -14.16
CA ILE A 49 -7.38 -15.91 -14.66
C ILE A 49 -7.98 -15.30 -15.93
N ILE A 50 -8.10 -16.12 -16.97
CA ILE A 50 -8.84 -15.82 -18.20
C ILE A 50 -10.02 -16.77 -18.26
N CYS A 51 -11.23 -16.27 -18.38
CA CYS A 51 -12.44 -17.09 -18.27
C CYS A 51 -13.47 -16.72 -19.33
N ASP A 52 -13.96 -17.72 -20.06
CA ASP A 52 -15.14 -17.54 -20.88
C ASP A 52 -16.37 -17.26 -20.01
N ILE A 53 -17.25 -16.41 -20.51
CA ILE A 53 -18.51 -16.09 -19.83
C ILE A 53 -19.53 -17.22 -20.00
N MET A 54 -19.64 -17.76 -21.22
CA MET A 54 -20.73 -18.67 -21.61
C MET A 54 -20.27 -20.12 -21.54
N MET A 55 -20.27 -20.71 -20.36
CA MET A 55 -19.87 -22.10 -20.15
C MET A 55 -20.96 -22.91 -19.45
N PRO A 56 -21.05 -24.23 -19.71
CA PRO A 56 -21.93 -25.13 -18.98
C PRO A 56 -21.49 -25.30 -17.52
N VAL A 57 -22.39 -25.80 -16.68
CA VAL A 57 -22.19 -26.13 -15.24
C VAL A 57 -22.07 -24.89 -14.36
N LEU A 58 -21.12 -24.00 -14.63
CA LEU A 58 -20.92 -22.73 -13.94
C LEU A 58 -20.39 -21.71 -14.95
N ASP A 59 -21.11 -20.63 -15.15
CA ASP A 59 -20.74 -19.55 -16.06
C ASP A 59 -19.59 -18.69 -15.49
N GLY A 60 -18.99 -17.86 -16.34
CA GLY A 60 -17.85 -17.02 -15.93
C GLY A 60 -18.20 -16.02 -14.83
N TYR A 61 -19.44 -15.53 -14.77
CA TYR A 61 -19.89 -14.64 -13.69
C TYR A 61 -19.98 -15.37 -12.36
N GLY A 62 -20.44 -16.61 -12.37
CA GLY A 62 -20.45 -17.47 -11.19
C GLY A 62 -19.05 -17.79 -10.69
N VAL A 63 -18.09 -18.02 -11.61
CA VAL A 63 -16.67 -18.22 -11.28
C VAL A 63 -16.13 -16.97 -10.55
N LEU A 64 -16.27 -15.78 -11.13
CA LEU A 64 -15.81 -14.53 -10.54
C LEU A 64 -16.45 -14.30 -9.16
N HIS A 65 -17.76 -14.53 -9.03
CA HIS A 65 -18.47 -14.36 -7.76
C HIS A 65 -17.93 -15.28 -6.65
N LEU A 66 -17.63 -16.53 -6.97
CA LEU A 66 -17.06 -17.48 -5.99
C LEU A 66 -15.63 -17.13 -5.61
N LEU A 67 -14.80 -16.74 -6.58
CA LEU A 67 -13.41 -16.40 -6.34
C LEU A 67 -13.27 -15.08 -5.59
N SER A 68 -14.12 -14.08 -5.84
CA SER A 68 -14.12 -12.79 -5.15
C SER A 68 -14.54 -12.86 -3.67
N LYS A 69 -15.19 -13.95 -3.24
CA LYS A 69 -15.56 -14.18 -1.84
C LYS A 69 -14.53 -14.99 -1.05
N ASN A 70 -13.52 -15.53 -1.70
CA ASN A 70 -12.47 -16.31 -1.05
C ASN A 70 -11.22 -15.44 -0.88
N PRO A 71 -10.77 -15.14 0.37
CA PRO A 71 -9.61 -14.30 0.66
C PRO A 71 -8.31 -14.75 -0.02
N GLU A 72 -8.22 -16.04 -0.39
CA GLU A 72 -7.04 -16.58 -1.08
C GLU A 72 -7.03 -16.31 -2.59
N THR A 73 -8.18 -16.00 -3.19
CA THR A 73 -8.36 -15.82 -4.64
C THR A 73 -8.94 -14.46 -5.03
N GLU A 74 -9.48 -13.68 -4.08
CA GLU A 74 -10.16 -12.39 -4.34
C GLU A 74 -9.28 -11.34 -5.03
N ASN A 75 -7.95 -11.44 -4.87
CA ASN A 75 -6.99 -10.51 -5.44
C ASN A 75 -6.33 -11.02 -6.73
N ILE A 76 -6.76 -12.18 -7.26
CA ILE A 76 -6.25 -12.70 -8.53
C ILE A 76 -6.94 -11.93 -9.66
N PRO A 77 -6.19 -11.27 -10.55
CA PRO A 77 -6.78 -10.55 -11.66
C PRO A 77 -7.56 -11.45 -12.59
N PHE A 78 -8.70 -10.94 -13.07
CA PHE A 78 -9.69 -11.72 -13.81
C PHE A 78 -10.07 -11.02 -15.12
N ILE A 79 -9.84 -11.69 -16.25
CA ILE A 79 -10.19 -11.23 -17.60
C ILE A 79 -11.27 -12.14 -18.15
N PHE A 80 -12.36 -11.55 -18.64
CA PHE A 80 -13.39 -12.29 -19.35
C PHE A 80 -13.09 -12.43 -20.84
N LEU A 81 -13.38 -13.61 -21.40
CA LEU A 81 -13.57 -13.82 -22.83
C LEU A 81 -15.08 -13.81 -23.14
N THR A 82 -15.51 -13.07 -24.14
CA THR A 82 -16.92 -12.94 -24.47
C THR A 82 -17.20 -12.99 -25.97
N ALA A 83 -18.25 -13.69 -26.38
CA ALA A 83 -18.64 -13.82 -27.80
C ALA A 83 -19.33 -12.57 -28.36
N LYS A 84 -19.76 -11.59 -27.53
CA LYS A 84 -20.45 -10.38 -27.98
C LYS A 84 -20.35 -9.24 -26.97
N ALA A 85 -19.98 -8.08 -27.49
CA ALA A 85 -19.97 -6.82 -26.74
C ALA A 85 -21.39 -6.25 -26.57
N ASP A 86 -22.27 -6.90 -25.82
CA ASP A 86 -23.45 -6.22 -25.32
C ASP A 86 -23.03 -5.27 -24.19
N ARG A 87 -23.31 -3.98 -24.34
CA ARG A 87 -22.95 -2.95 -23.35
C ARG A 87 -23.50 -3.24 -21.94
N SER A 88 -24.57 -4.05 -21.86
CA SER A 88 -25.16 -4.51 -20.60
C SER A 88 -24.27 -5.53 -19.88
N ASP A 89 -23.70 -6.48 -20.61
CA ASP A 89 -22.84 -7.55 -20.06
C ASP A 89 -21.48 -7.01 -19.63
N PHE A 90 -20.92 -6.10 -20.42
CA PHE A 90 -19.70 -5.37 -20.05
C PHE A 90 -19.87 -4.62 -18.71
N ARG A 91 -21.00 -3.90 -18.53
CA ARG A 91 -21.27 -3.16 -17.30
C ARG A 91 -21.43 -4.07 -16.09
N LYS A 92 -22.15 -5.17 -16.26
CA LYS A 92 -22.40 -6.17 -15.22
C LYS A 92 -21.10 -6.77 -14.67
N GLY A 93 -20.19 -7.18 -15.53
CA GLY A 93 -18.95 -7.79 -15.07
C GLY A 93 -17.96 -6.80 -14.45
N MET A 94 -17.91 -5.54 -14.95
CA MET A 94 -17.09 -4.49 -14.32
C MET A 94 -17.65 -4.12 -12.93
N GLU A 95 -18.98 -4.11 -12.75
CA GLU A 95 -19.63 -3.92 -11.44
C GLU A 95 -19.35 -5.09 -10.48
N MET A 96 -19.14 -6.31 -11.02
CA MET A 96 -18.77 -7.50 -10.24
C MET A 96 -17.29 -7.61 -9.93
N GLY A 97 -16.43 -6.71 -10.44
CA GLY A 97 -15.02 -6.65 -10.12
C GLY A 97 -14.08 -7.33 -11.12
N ALA A 98 -14.53 -7.60 -12.36
CA ALA A 98 -13.62 -8.03 -13.42
C ALA A 98 -12.63 -6.93 -13.79
N ASP A 99 -11.41 -7.33 -14.13
CA ASP A 99 -10.34 -6.39 -14.49
C ASP A 99 -10.36 -5.97 -15.96
N ASP A 100 -10.81 -6.87 -16.86
CA ASP A 100 -10.89 -6.61 -18.30
C ASP A 100 -11.82 -7.57 -19.03
N TYR A 101 -12.05 -7.25 -20.33
CA TYR A 101 -12.87 -8.03 -21.26
C TYR A 101 -12.19 -8.10 -22.63
N ILE A 102 -12.17 -9.28 -23.21
CA ILE A 102 -11.69 -9.52 -24.56
C ILE A 102 -12.84 -10.14 -25.35
N THR A 103 -13.20 -9.51 -26.48
CA THR A 103 -14.28 -10.01 -27.36
C THR A 103 -13.77 -11.04 -28.35
N LYS A 104 -14.46 -12.17 -28.46
CA LYS A 104 -14.22 -13.19 -29.48
C LYS A 104 -14.89 -12.80 -30.80
N PRO A 105 -14.24 -12.98 -31.99
CA PRO A 105 -12.85 -13.42 -32.16
C PRO A 105 -11.86 -12.32 -31.77
N PHE A 106 -10.75 -12.69 -31.16
CA PHE A 106 -9.67 -11.77 -30.79
C PHE A 106 -8.38 -12.15 -31.53
N ASP A 107 -7.54 -11.17 -31.78
CA ASP A 107 -6.21 -11.38 -32.28
C ASP A 107 -5.23 -11.71 -31.16
N ASP A 108 -4.17 -12.48 -31.45
CA ASP A 108 -3.14 -12.88 -30.49
C ASP A 108 -2.56 -11.65 -29.76
N LEU A 109 -2.33 -10.56 -30.49
CA LEU A 109 -1.82 -9.31 -29.95
C LEU A 109 -2.78 -8.64 -28.95
N ASP A 110 -4.08 -8.71 -29.18
CA ASP A 110 -5.07 -8.13 -28.27
C ASP A 110 -5.10 -8.89 -26.96
N LEU A 111 -5.03 -10.22 -27.02
CA LEU A 111 -4.96 -11.08 -25.84
C LEU A 111 -3.69 -10.79 -25.03
N LEU A 112 -2.52 -10.81 -25.67
CA LEU A 112 -1.23 -10.60 -25.02
C LEU A 112 -1.11 -9.18 -24.44
N ASN A 113 -1.58 -8.16 -25.16
CA ASN A 113 -1.59 -6.77 -24.66
C ASN A 113 -2.48 -6.61 -23.42
N ALA A 114 -3.65 -7.25 -23.38
CA ALA A 114 -4.53 -7.21 -22.22
C ALA A 114 -3.84 -7.86 -21.00
N ILE A 115 -3.21 -9.02 -21.19
CA ILE A 115 -2.50 -9.75 -20.14
C ILE A 115 -1.29 -8.95 -19.64
N GLU A 116 -0.44 -8.45 -20.55
CA GLU A 116 0.72 -7.62 -20.19
C GLU A 116 0.32 -6.35 -19.45
N SER A 117 -0.74 -5.67 -19.91
CA SER A 117 -1.28 -4.49 -19.25
C SER A 117 -1.70 -4.80 -17.81
N ARG A 118 -2.32 -5.98 -17.56
CA ARG A 118 -2.72 -6.42 -16.22
C ARG A 118 -1.52 -6.79 -15.36
N PHE A 119 -0.59 -7.56 -15.87
CA PHE A 119 0.63 -7.89 -15.15
C PHE A 119 1.46 -6.64 -14.83
N LYS A 120 1.58 -5.72 -15.77
CA LYS A 120 2.27 -4.44 -15.57
C LYS A 120 1.58 -3.61 -14.48
N LYS A 121 0.24 -3.57 -14.49
CA LYS A 121 -0.56 -2.92 -13.43
C LYS A 121 -0.33 -3.57 -12.07
N ILE A 122 -0.26 -4.91 -12.01
CA ILE A 122 0.00 -5.67 -10.77
C ILE A 122 1.44 -5.49 -10.28
N GLU A 123 2.42 -5.52 -11.18
CA GLU A 123 3.82 -5.26 -10.82
C GLU A 123 4.01 -3.84 -10.32
N LEU A 124 3.34 -2.89 -10.95
CA LEU A 124 3.28 -1.51 -10.49
C LEU A 124 2.60 -1.43 -9.11
N LEU A 125 1.52 -2.16 -8.89
CA LEU A 125 0.88 -2.25 -7.58
C LEU A 125 1.80 -2.96 -6.56
N LYS A 126 2.44 -4.08 -6.88
CA LYS A 126 3.39 -4.79 -6.00
C LYS A 126 4.64 -3.96 -5.69
N LYS A 127 5.20 -3.23 -6.66
CA LYS A 127 6.27 -2.25 -6.43
C LYS A 127 5.81 -1.06 -5.57
N LYS A 128 4.52 -0.74 -5.59
CA LYS A 128 3.88 0.30 -4.77
C LYS A 128 3.71 -0.09 -3.29
N TYR A 129 3.67 -1.38 -2.96
CA TYR A 129 3.52 -1.85 -1.57
C TYR A 129 4.84 -1.95 -0.79
N THR A 130 5.98 -1.77 -1.42
CA THR A 130 7.19 -1.40 -0.71
C THR A 130 7.07 0.09 -0.36
N LYS A 131 6.97 0.38 0.93
CA LYS A 131 6.93 1.73 1.53
C LYS A 131 8.22 2.49 1.22
N ASN A 132 8.44 2.87 -0.04
CA ASN A 132 9.55 3.73 -0.43
C ASN A 132 9.04 4.83 -1.35
N ILE A 133 9.68 5.95 -1.27
CA ILE A 133 9.52 7.22 -2.00
C ILE A 133 9.15 7.03 -3.47
N ASP A 134 9.69 6.00 -4.13
CA ASP A 134 9.32 5.59 -5.49
C ASP A 134 7.84 5.19 -5.67
N GLY A 135 7.14 4.84 -4.59
CA GLY A 135 5.74 4.40 -4.65
C GLY A 135 4.76 5.54 -4.95
N LEU A 136 4.98 6.73 -4.39
CA LEU A 136 4.14 7.92 -4.63
C LEU A 136 4.47 8.59 -5.96
N ASP A 137 5.76 8.74 -6.28
CA ASP A 137 6.20 9.25 -7.59
C ASP A 137 5.72 8.37 -8.75
N ASN A 138 5.70 7.03 -8.56
CA ASN A 138 5.19 6.12 -9.58
C ASN A 138 3.65 6.12 -9.65
N LEU A 139 2.94 6.28 -8.52
CA LEU A 139 1.47 6.43 -8.50
C LEU A 139 1.04 7.69 -9.24
N VAL A 140 1.81 8.73 -9.09
CA VAL A 140 1.61 10.03 -9.70
C VAL A 140 1.93 9.99 -11.20
N ARG A 141 3.01 9.30 -11.61
CA ARG A 141 3.41 9.15 -13.01
C ARG A 141 2.43 8.31 -13.83
N ASP A 142 1.92 7.20 -13.27
CA ASP A 142 1.05 6.27 -14.01
C ASP A 142 -0.38 6.79 -14.22
N VAL A 143 -0.77 7.81 -13.48
CA VAL A 143 -2.14 8.33 -13.49
C VAL A 143 -2.25 9.64 -14.27
N GLY A 144 -1.14 10.12 -14.90
CA GLY A 144 -1.11 11.43 -15.56
C GLY A 144 -1.19 12.61 -14.57
N GLY A 145 -1.08 12.32 -13.26
CA GLY A 145 -1.09 13.32 -12.20
C GLY A 145 0.28 13.96 -11.92
N ASP A 146 1.33 13.51 -12.61
CA ASP A 146 2.71 13.98 -12.40
C ASP A 146 2.86 15.50 -12.60
N GLU A 147 2.23 16.04 -13.65
CA GLU A 147 2.27 17.47 -13.91
C GLU A 147 1.49 18.27 -12.88
N GLU A 148 0.39 17.74 -12.36
CA GLU A 148 -0.48 18.46 -11.42
C GLU A 148 0.03 18.39 -9.97
N LEU A 149 0.64 17.28 -9.56
CA LEU A 149 1.35 17.19 -8.28
C LEU A 149 2.66 17.99 -8.29
N LYS A 150 3.37 18.01 -9.41
CA LYS A 150 4.47 18.96 -9.61
C LYS A 150 4.00 20.39 -9.51
N ARG A 151 2.85 20.74 -10.12
CA ARG A 151 2.23 22.07 -9.97
C ARG A 151 1.82 22.40 -8.53
N LEU A 152 1.44 21.37 -7.72
CA LEU A 152 1.17 21.56 -6.29
C LEU A 152 2.43 21.86 -5.48
N THR A 153 3.56 21.28 -5.85
CA THR A 153 4.81 21.40 -5.11
C THR A 153 5.78 22.42 -5.72
N GLU A 154 5.68 22.72 -7.03
CA GLU A 154 6.49 23.71 -7.70
C GLU A 154 6.12 25.13 -7.30
N ASN A 155 7.12 25.99 -7.11
CA ASN A 155 6.98 27.41 -6.73
C ASN A 155 6.18 27.66 -5.43
N ARG A 156 6.22 26.71 -4.50
CA ARG A 156 5.57 26.83 -3.19
C ARG A 156 6.53 27.27 -2.10
N GLU A 157 5.94 27.76 -1.02
CA GLU A 157 6.70 28.08 0.17
C GLU A 157 7.35 26.82 0.73
N LYS A 158 8.68 26.87 0.89
CA LYS A 158 9.46 25.83 1.53
C LYS A 158 9.87 26.32 2.91
N ARG A 159 9.67 25.46 3.91
CA ARG A 159 10.10 25.74 5.28
C ARG A 159 11.02 24.63 5.77
N VAL A 160 12.13 25.06 6.38
CA VAL A 160 13.08 24.16 7.04
C VAL A 160 12.79 24.14 8.52
N TYR A 161 12.58 22.95 9.05
CA TYR A 161 12.36 22.73 10.47
C TYR A 161 13.55 21.96 11.04
N LYS A 162 14.10 22.47 12.13
CA LYS A 162 15.17 21.78 12.85
C LYS A 162 14.59 20.58 13.61
N LYS A 163 15.43 19.58 13.87
CA LYS A 163 15.05 18.43 14.68
C LYS A 163 14.31 18.85 15.95
N LYS A 164 13.23 18.13 16.29
CA LYS A 164 12.36 18.38 17.45
C LYS A 164 11.60 19.73 17.38
N THR A 165 11.44 20.31 16.19
CA THR A 165 10.59 21.49 16.02
C THR A 165 9.16 21.06 15.77
N GLU A 166 8.24 21.68 16.47
CA GLU A 166 6.81 21.51 16.31
C GLU A 166 6.32 22.22 15.05
N ILE A 167 5.46 21.55 14.25
CA ILE A 167 4.93 22.05 12.98
C ILE A 167 3.53 22.59 13.18
N PHE A 168 2.69 21.86 13.91
CA PHE A 168 1.37 22.27 14.39
C PHE A 168 1.02 21.54 15.69
N ARG A 169 0.09 22.09 16.44
CA ARG A 169 -0.44 21.54 17.69
C ARG A 169 -1.85 21.03 17.56
N GLU A 170 -2.20 20.10 18.42
CA GLU A 170 -3.60 19.75 18.65
C GLU A 170 -4.41 21.00 18.95
N GLY A 171 -5.55 21.16 18.25
CA GLY A 171 -6.41 22.33 18.33
C GLY A 171 -6.12 23.44 17.33
N ASP A 172 -4.93 23.50 16.73
CA ASP A 172 -4.62 24.48 15.68
C ASP A 172 -5.50 24.26 14.44
N PHE A 173 -5.88 25.34 13.75
CA PHE A 173 -6.64 25.23 12.50
C PHE A 173 -5.74 24.91 11.31
N PRO A 174 -6.07 23.89 10.48
CA PRO A 174 -5.28 23.51 9.33
C PRO A 174 -5.40 24.56 8.20
N LEU A 175 -4.27 25.15 7.84
CA LEU A 175 -4.15 26.11 6.76
C LEU A 175 -3.44 25.55 5.54
N TYR A 176 -2.65 24.51 5.73
CA TYR A 176 -1.78 23.91 4.73
C TYR A 176 -1.92 22.38 4.71
N LEU A 177 -1.82 21.80 3.51
CA LEU A 177 -1.37 20.43 3.32
C LEU A 177 0.15 20.46 3.30
N PHE A 178 0.80 19.55 4.00
CA PHE A 178 2.25 19.45 4.06
C PHE A 178 2.75 18.29 3.19
N TYR A 179 3.82 18.55 2.43
CA TYR A 179 4.56 17.55 1.69
C TYR A 179 6.00 17.53 2.21
N ILE A 180 6.52 16.33 2.50
CA ILE A 180 7.88 16.17 3.04
C ILE A 180 8.83 16.05 1.85
N GLN A 181 9.61 17.11 1.60
CA GLN A 181 10.63 17.08 0.57
C GLN A 181 11.89 16.35 1.05
N LYS A 182 12.21 16.48 2.35
CA LYS A 182 13.33 15.81 2.99
C LYS A 182 13.10 15.67 4.49
N GLY A 183 13.52 14.53 5.05
CA GLY A 183 13.48 14.30 6.49
C GLY A 183 12.28 13.48 6.94
N LYS A 184 12.00 13.50 8.26
CA LYS A 184 10.96 12.66 8.89
C LYS A 184 10.15 13.45 9.90
N ILE A 185 8.85 13.18 9.91
CA ILE A 185 7.85 13.79 10.79
C ILE A 185 7.17 12.71 11.62
N LYS A 186 6.89 13.02 12.89
CA LYS A 186 5.96 12.26 13.71
C LYS A 186 4.67 13.04 13.93
N THR A 187 3.51 12.37 13.95
CA THR A 187 2.31 12.89 14.59
C THR A 187 2.09 12.16 15.90
N TYR A 188 1.59 12.86 16.91
CA TYR A 188 1.46 12.34 18.26
C TYR A 188 0.31 12.97 19.03
N LYS A 189 -0.21 12.25 20.00
CA LYS A 189 -1.14 12.74 21.01
C LYS A 189 -0.48 12.78 22.36
N THR A 190 -0.86 13.76 23.15
CA THR A 190 -0.38 13.91 24.52
C THR A 190 -1.52 13.65 25.48
N ASN A 191 -1.32 12.80 26.49
CA ASN A 191 -2.30 12.57 27.54
C ASN A 191 -2.22 13.66 28.63
N GLU A 192 -3.12 13.61 29.62
CA GLU A 192 -3.19 14.57 30.75
C GLU A 192 -1.89 14.62 31.57
N ASP A 193 -1.13 13.54 31.62
CA ASP A 193 0.18 13.47 32.32
C ASP A 193 1.34 14.00 31.48
N GLY A 194 1.09 14.51 30.28
CA GLY A 194 2.12 15.02 29.36
C GLY A 194 2.89 13.91 28.61
N LYS A 195 2.43 12.64 28.65
CA LYS A 195 3.07 11.55 27.90
C LYS A 195 2.60 11.54 26.46
N GLU A 196 3.56 11.48 25.54
CA GLU A 196 3.28 11.37 24.12
C GLU A 196 3.04 9.93 23.69
N LEU A 197 2.09 9.73 22.78
CA LEU A 197 1.93 8.52 22.00
C LEU A 197 2.09 8.90 20.51
N ILE A 198 3.09 8.36 19.84
CA ILE A 198 3.29 8.56 18.40
C ILE A 198 2.23 7.73 17.67
N ILE A 199 1.41 8.43 16.88
CA ILE A 199 0.35 7.85 16.08
C ILE A 199 0.90 7.43 14.70
N ASN A 200 1.56 8.37 14.00
CA ASN A 200 2.12 8.11 12.67
C ASN A 200 3.54 8.63 12.54
N LEU A 201 4.28 7.97 11.62
CA LEU A 201 5.57 8.42 11.11
C LEU A 201 5.43 8.66 9.63
N TYR A 202 5.91 9.81 9.18
CA TYR A 202 5.94 10.21 7.77
C TYR A 202 7.37 10.47 7.32
N GLY A 203 7.71 10.01 6.11
CA GLY A 203 9.02 10.17 5.48
C GLY A 203 8.99 11.06 4.25
N GLU A 204 10.11 11.11 3.54
CA GLU A 204 10.25 11.85 2.27
C GLU A 204 9.21 11.37 1.26
N GLY A 205 8.64 12.29 0.47
CA GLY A 205 7.61 12.00 -0.52
C GLY A 205 6.19 11.85 0.03
N GLU A 206 5.98 11.90 1.34
CA GLU A 206 4.67 11.69 1.94
C GLU A 206 3.96 13.01 2.27
N PHE A 207 2.63 12.96 2.22
CA PHE A 207 1.74 14.05 2.65
C PHE A 207 1.21 13.80 4.06
N PHE A 208 1.09 14.87 4.86
CA PHE A 208 0.44 14.80 6.16
C PHE A 208 -0.40 16.04 6.47
N GLY A 209 -1.25 15.97 7.48
CA GLY A 209 -2.16 17.05 7.87
C GLY A 209 -3.44 17.15 7.04
N TYR A 210 -3.65 16.26 6.05
CA TYR A 210 -4.79 16.32 5.13
C TYR A 210 -6.11 15.88 5.76
N VAL A 211 -6.10 15.01 6.77
CA VAL A 211 -7.33 14.51 7.42
C VAL A 211 -8.14 15.66 8.00
N ASN A 212 -7.53 16.43 8.88
CA ASN A 212 -8.17 17.58 9.53
C ASN A 212 -8.44 18.73 8.55
N LEU A 213 -7.57 18.90 7.55
CA LEU A 213 -7.79 19.85 6.47
C LEU A 213 -9.08 19.54 5.71
N MET A 214 -9.32 18.26 5.38
CA MET A 214 -10.53 17.81 4.67
C MET A 214 -11.78 17.89 5.55
N GLN A 215 -11.67 17.58 6.83
CA GLN A 215 -12.77 17.70 7.81
C GLN A 215 -13.11 19.15 8.15
N ASN A 216 -12.27 20.11 7.81
CA ASN A 216 -12.40 21.51 8.19
C ASN A 216 -12.50 21.71 9.72
N GLN A 217 -11.73 20.93 10.46
CA GLN A 217 -11.66 20.94 11.93
C GLN A 217 -10.24 21.18 12.40
N GLY A 218 -10.07 21.61 13.64
CA GLY A 218 -8.75 21.70 14.27
C GLY A 218 -8.02 20.35 14.29
N TYR A 219 -6.69 20.40 14.28
CA TYR A 219 -5.89 19.19 14.39
C TYR A 219 -6.25 18.42 15.67
N VAL A 220 -6.44 17.11 15.54
CA VAL A 220 -6.71 16.20 16.68
C VAL A 220 -5.44 15.58 17.25
N GLU A 221 -4.30 15.95 16.71
CA GLU A 221 -2.96 15.51 17.07
C GLU A 221 -1.95 16.64 16.80
N SER A 222 -0.78 16.56 17.41
CA SER A 222 0.35 17.45 17.14
C SER A 222 1.33 16.81 16.15
N ALA A 223 2.12 17.64 15.44
CA ALA A 223 3.19 17.16 14.55
C ALA A 223 4.52 17.82 14.87
N ALA A 224 5.61 17.02 14.85
CA ALA A 224 6.97 17.48 15.07
C ALA A 224 7.99 16.75 14.18
N SER A 225 9.08 17.44 13.88
CA SER A 225 10.20 16.90 13.11
C SER A 225 11.06 15.94 13.95
N LEU A 226 11.39 14.78 13.43
CA LEU A 226 12.30 13.80 14.04
C LEU A 226 13.78 14.07 13.72
N GLU A 227 14.02 14.80 12.64
CA GLU A 227 15.32 15.23 12.15
C GLU A 227 15.18 16.59 11.43
N ASP A 228 16.27 17.17 10.92
CA ASP A 228 16.19 18.37 10.10
C ASP A 228 15.36 18.07 8.85
N THR A 229 14.26 18.80 8.67
CA THR A 229 13.21 18.46 7.71
C THR A 229 12.86 19.65 6.83
N GLU A 230 12.69 19.42 5.54
CA GLU A 230 12.21 20.40 4.57
C GLU A 230 10.78 20.05 4.17
N LEU A 231 9.86 20.99 4.39
CA LEU A 231 8.45 20.86 4.03
C LEU A 231 8.07 21.85 2.94
N ILE A 232 7.25 21.38 2.00
CA ILE A 232 6.53 22.21 1.06
C ILE A 232 5.13 22.43 1.63
N LEU A 233 4.72 23.70 1.72
CA LEU A 233 3.43 24.11 2.24
C LEU A 233 2.46 24.40 1.11
N ILE A 234 1.40 23.60 1.02
CA ILE A 234 0.37 23.71 -0.01
C ILE A 234 -0.87 24.36 0.64
N PRO A 235 -1.26 25.58 0.23
CA PRO A 235 -2.41 26.24 0.80
C PRO A 235 -3.67 25.41 0.67
N LYS A 236 -4.53 25.44 1.70
CA LYS A 236 -5.81 24.74 1.74
C LYS A 236 -6.68 24.98 0.49
N SER A 237 -6.73 26.23 0.01
CA SER A 237 -7.49 26.60 -1.18
C SER A 237 -7.03 25.86 -2.44
N ASP A 238 -5.73 25.73 -2.60
CA ASP A 238 -5.12 25.09 -3.77
C ASP A 238 -5.30 23.57 -3.72
N PHE A 239 -5.18 22.99 -2.52
CA PHE A 239 -5.48 21.58 -2.29
C PHE A 239 -6.92 21.22 -2.65
N PHE A 240 -7.91 21.99 -2.15
CA PHE A 240 -9.32 21.73 -2.48
C PHE A 240 -9.63 21.99 -3.94
N LYS A 241 -9.03 23.01 -4.56
CA LYS A 241 -9.19 23.27 -5.98
C LYS A 241 -8.74 22.05 -6.80
N LEU A 242 -7.60 21.46 -6.46
CA LEU A 242 -7.10 20.27 -7.13
C LEU A 242 -7.99 19.05 -6.88
N LEU A 243 -8.43 18.80 -5.66
CA LEU A 243 -9.36 17.72 -5.36
C LEU A 243 -10.65 17.81 -6.18
N HIS A 244 -11.19 19.01 -6.40
CA HIS A 244 -12.42 19.18 -7.19
C HIS A 244 -12.18 19.07 -8.70
N GLN A 245 -11.02 19.47 -9.18
CA GLN A 245 -10.70 19.49 -10.61
C GLN A 245 -10.13 18.18 -11.13
N ASN A 246 -9.50 17.39 -10.26
CA ASN A 246 -8.84 16.16 -10.66
C ASN A 246 -9.37 14.95 -9.89
N ARG A 247 -10.17 14.13 -10.60
CA ARG A 247 -10.75 12.90 -10.06
C ARG A 247 -9.67 11.92 -9.55
N GLN A 248 -8.52 11.86 -10.21
CA GLN A 248 -7.45 10.92 -9.87
C GLN A 248 -6.78 11.32 -8.56
N VAL A 249 -6.54 12.61 -8.35
CA VAL A 249 -6.03 13.13 -7.07
C VAL A 249 -7.02 12.86 -5.95
N SER A 250 -8.32 13.05 -6.18
CA SER A 250 -9.34 12.71 -5.20
C SER A 250 -9.33 11.23 -4.82
N GLN A 251 -9.22 10.34 -5.81
CA GLN A 251 -9.11 8.89 -5.58
C GLN A 251 -7.85 8.52 -4.79
N MET A 252 -6.72 9.18 -5.07
CA MET A 252 -5.48 8.98 -4.32
C MET A 252 -5.65 9.34 -2.84
N PHE A 253 -6.22 10.51 -2.53
CA PHE A 253 -6.44 10.90 -1.14
C PHE A 253 -7.47 10.04 -0.42
N ILE A 254 -8.53 9.57 -1.12
CA ILE A 254 -9.49 8.60 -0.57
C ILE A 254 -8.77 7.28 -0.21
N LYS A 255 -7.89 6.81 -1.09
CA LYS A 255 -7.09 5.61 -0.83
C LYS A 255 -6.16 5.80 0.36
N MET A 256 -5.44 6.93 0.45
CA MET A 256 -4.58 7.26 1.59
C MET A 256 -5.38 7.29 2.91
N LEU A 257 -6.60 7.86 2.90
CA LEU A 257 -7.49 7.85 4.07
C LEU A 257 -7.88 6.42 4.49
N SER A 258 -8.22 5.57 3.53
CA SER A 258 -8.59 4.17 3.79
C SER A 258 -7.42 3.37 4.35
N GLU A 259 -6.22 3.58 3.83
CA GLU A 259 -4.98 2.96 4.33
C GLU A 259 -4.66 3.43 5.76
N ASN A 260 -4.81 4.73 6.06
CA ASN A 260 -4.62 5.25 7.40
C ASN A 260 -5.60 4.64 8.42
N ILE A 261 -6.88 4.46 8.05
CA ILE A 261 -7.86 3.83 8.93
C ILE A 261 -7.40 2.40 9.26
N LYS A 262 -7.02 1.62 8.26
CA LYS A 262 -6.54 0.25 8.44
C LYS A 262 -5.27 0.19 9.31
N GLU A 263 -4.30 1.07 9.05
CA GLU A 263 -3.08 1.14 9.87
C GLU A 263 -3.38 1.49 11.33
N ASN A 264 -4.33 2.39 11.58
CA ASN A 264 -4.73 2.77 12.94
C ASN A 264 -5.44 1.61 13.66
N GLU A 265 -6.31 0.87 12.96
CA GLU A 265 -6.97 -0.34 13.52
C GLU A 265 -5.92 -1.40 13.88
N ASP A 266 -4.98 -1.69 12.99
CA ASP A 266 -3.88 -2.63 13.24
C ASP A 266 -3.02 -2.18 14.43
N GLN A 267 -2.76 -0.88 14.55
CA GLN A 267 -1.98 -0.33 15.67
C GLN A 267 -2.72 -0.47 17.01
N LEU A 268 -4.03 -0.25 17.03
CA LEU A 268 -4.86 -0.48 18.22
C LEU A 268 -4.82 -1.95 18.65
N LEU A 269 -4.95 -2.90 17.73
CA LEU A 269 -4.82 -4.33 18.00
C LEU A 269 -3.44 -4.68 18.57
N LYS A 270 -2.37 -4.12 18.00
CA LYS A 270 -1.01 -4.32 18.49
C LYS A 270 -0.78 -3.76 19.90
N LEU A 271 -1.33 -2.58 20.19
CA LEU A 271 -1.27 -2.00 21.53
C LEU A 271 -2.03 -2.83 22.57
N ALA A 272 -3.17 -3.42 22.17
CA ALA A 272 -4.02 -4.21 23.07
C ALA A 272 -3.47 -5.61 23.35
N TYR A 273 -2.89 -6.27 22.34
CA TYR A 273 -2.60 -7.71 22.41
C TYR A 273 -1.11 -8.09 22.29
N ASN A 274 -0.26 -7.22 21.71
CA ASN A 274 1.15 -7.55 21.57
C ASN A 274 1.93 -7.25 22.87
N SER A 275 2.86 -8.13 23.22
CA SER A 275 3.81 -7.89 24.30
C SER A 275 4.65 -6.62 24.04
N VAL A 276 5.13 -5.98 25.10
CA VAL A 276 6.00 -4.79 24.96
C VAL A 276 7.22 -5.11 24.11
N ARG A 277 7.80 -6.30 24.28
CA ARG A 277 8.95 -6.76 23.52
C ARG A 277 8.66 -6.79 22.02
N LYS A 278 7.51 -7.32 21.61
CA LYS A 278 7.09 -7.37 20.22
C LYS A 278 6.79 -5.97 19.66
N ARG A 279 6.12 -5.11 20.44
CA ARG A 279 5.85 -3.72 20.03
C ARG A 279 7.12 -2.93 19.79
N VAL A 280 8.13 -3.04 20.71
CA VAL A 280 9.44 -2.37 20.54
C VAL A 280 10.15 -2.88 19.29
N SER A 281 10.09 -4.18 19.01
CA SER A 281 10.66 -4.77 17.79
C SER A 281 10.01 -4.20 16.53
N GLU A 282 8.67 -4.19 16.48
CA GLU A 282 7.92 -3.65 15.33
C GLU A 282 8.19 -2.15 15.12
N CYS A 283 8.30 -1.38 16.22
CA CYS A 283 8.67 0.04 16.14
C CYS A 283 10.08 0.24 15.57
N LEU A 284 11.06 -0.56 16.01
CA LEU A 284 12.41 -0.54 15.43
C LEU A 284 12.36 -0.81 13.93
N LEU A 285 11.68 -1.89 13.52
CA LEU A 285 11.55 -2.25 12.11
C LEU A 285 10.89 -1.13 11.29
N LYS A 286 9.89 -0.42 11.84
CA LYS A 286 9.22 0.70 11.18
C LYS A 286 10.14 1.91 11.01
N PHE A 287 10.98 2.24 12.02
CA PHE A 287 12.00 3.28 11.90
C PHE A 287 13.04 2.96 10.83
N PHE A 288 13.42 1.69 10.69
CA PHE A 288 14.41 1.24 9.71
C PHE A 288 13.81 1.09 8.29
N ALA A 289 12.54 0.75 8.15
CA ALA A 289 11.88 0.63 6.85
C ALA A 289 11.81 1.96 6.08
N SER A 290 11.94 3.09 6.77
CA SER A 290 11.98 4.43 6.18
C SER A 290 13.41 4.92 5.88
N ASP A 291 14.43 4.05 5.92
CA ASP A 291 15.81 4.37 5.57
C ASP A 291 16.20 3.66 4.27
N GLU A 292 16.77 4.39 3.34
CA GLU A 292 17.21 3.85 2.03
C GLU A 292 18.33 2.81 2.15
N ASN A 293 19.04 2.78 3.28
CA ASN A 293 20.13 1.83 3.51
C ASN A 293 19.84 0.92 4.70
N PRO A 294 19.33 -0.31 4.48
CA PRO A 294 19.02 -1.26 5.55
C PRO A 294 20.20 -1.64 6.46
N GLU A 295 21.43 -1.42 6.01
CA GLU A 295 22.65 -1.68 6.79
C GLU A 295 23.10 -0.45 7.61
N SER A 296 22.44 0.68 7.46
CA SER A 296 22.80 1.89 8.20
C SER A 296 22.44 1.76 9.68
N ALA A 297 23.26 2.37 10.53
CA ALA A 297 22.97 2.48 11.95
C ALA A 297 22.18 3.76 12.21
N LEU A 298 20.91 3.63 12.59
CA LEU A 298 19.99 4.76 12.82
C LEU A 298 20.13 5.34 14.23
N LYS A 299 20.04 6.65 14.31
CA LYS A 299 19.95 7.37 15.60
C LYS A 299 18.47 7.57 15.96
N VAL A 300 17.87 6.56 16.59
CA VAL A 300 16.52 6.64 17.14
C VAL A 300 16.58 7.04 18.60
N SER A 301 15.82 8.06 19.01
CA SER A 301 15.76 8.45 20.41
C SER A 301 15.01 7.38 21.22
N ARG A 302 15.44 7.13 22.45
CA ARG A 302 14.76 6.16 23.35
C ARG A 302 13.35 6.62 23.70
N GLU A 303 13.17 7.93 23.77
CA GLU A 303 11.91 8.61 23.98
C GLU A 303 10.94 8.36 22.82
N ASP A 304 11.35 8.63 21.56
CA ASP A 304 10.49 8.39 20.39
C ASP A 304 10.14 6.90 20.25
N LEU A 305 11.09 6.00 20.53
CA LEU A 305 10.85 4.56 20.51
C LEU A 305 9.82 4.14 21.57
N SER A 306 9.95 4.64 22.80
CA SER A 306 9.02 4.34 23.89
C SER A 306 7.62 4.91 23.61
N ASN A 307 7.58 6.14 23.11
CA ASN A 307 6.33 6.82 22.73
C ASN A 307 5.61 6.10 21.58
N MET A 308 6.33 5.53 20.62
CA MET A 308 5.75 4.76 19.53
C MET A 308 5.31 3.36 19.99
N ALA A 309 6.08 2.73 20.89
CA ALA A 309 5.72 1.41 21.43
C ALA A 309 4.64 1.47 22.52
N GLY A 310 4.22 2.67 22.95
CA GLY A 310 3.24 2.85 24.03
C GLY A 310 3.74 2.25 25.35
N THR A 311 5.00 2.53 25.74
CA THR A 311 5.61 1.99 26.95
C THR A 311 6.47 3.04 27.66
N SER A 312 6.98 2.74 28.86
CA SER A 312 7.92 3.66 29.53
C SER A 312 9.32 3.61 28.89
N ILE A 313 10.07 4.69 29.03
CA ILE A 313 11.46 4.80 28.52
C ILE A 313 12.33 3.70 29.14
N GLU A 314 12.18 3.43 30.43
CA GLU A 314 12.93 2.41 31.15
C GLU A 314 12.67 1.01 30.59
N THR A 315 11.40 0.71 30.29
CA THR A 315 11.01 -0.58 29.68
C THR A 315 11.55 -0.72 28.26
N ALA A 316 11.49 0.35 27.48
CA ALA A 316 12.08 0.36 26.12
C ALA A 316 13.61 0.14 26.18
N ILE A 317 14.32 0.81 27.10
CA ILE A 317 15.77 0.64 27.29
C ILE A 317 16.10 -0.80 27.68
N ARG A 318 15.36 -1.39 28.64
CA ARG A 318 15.56 -2.78 29.05
C ARG A 318 15.37 -3.74 27.89
N THR A 319 14.28 -3.57 27.14
CA THR A 319 14.01 -4.39 25.95
C THR A 319 15.11 -4.28 24.89
N LEU A 320 15.67 -3.09 24.68
CA LEU A 320 16.79 -2.89 23.77
C LEU A 320 18.07 -3.58 24.27
N SER A 321 18.30 -3.60 25.60
CA SER A 321 19.42 -4.36 26.18
C SER A 321 19.25 -5.86 25.94
N ASP A 322 18.05 -6.40 26.15
CA ASP A 322 17.76 -7.81 25.88
C ASP A 322 18.01 -8.14 24.39
N PHE A 323 17.56 -7.28 23.46
CA PHE A 323 17.82 -7.48 22.03
C PHE A 323 19.31 -7.43 21.66
N LYS A 324 20.10 -6.59 22.34
CA LYS A 324 21.55 -6.53 22.17
C LYS A 324 22.20 -7.80 22.67
N ASP A 325 21.84 -8.28 23.87
CA ASP A 325 22.41 -9.50 24.48
C ASP A 325 22.08 -10.75 23.63
N GLU A 326 20.91 -10.78 23.01
CA GLU A 326 20.49 -11.81 22.07
C GLU A 326 21.08 -11.65 20.65
N LYS A 327 21.92 -10.62 20.44
CA LYS A 327 22.55 -10.31 19.14
C LYS A 327 21.53 -10.06 18.01
N LEU A 328 20.35 -9.53 18.34
CA LEU A 328 19.36 -9.11 17.35
C LEU A 328 19.66 -7.70 16.84
N ILE A 329 20.25 -6.87 17.68
CA ILE A 329 20.68 -5.51 17.37
C ILE A 329 22.08 -5.23 17.92
N GLU A 330 22.74 -4.24 17.34
CA GLU A 330 23.95 -3.64 17.88
C GLU A 330 23.65 -2.18 18.28
N ILE A 331 24.18 -1.76 19.42
CA ILE A 331 24.08 -0.38 19.90
C ILE A 331 25.48 0.18 20.05
N SER A 332 25.82 1.17 19.22
CA SER A 332 27.11 1.82 19.23
C SER A 332 26.94 3.34 19.07
N SER A 333 27.60 4.11 19.97
CA SER A 333 27.55 5.59 19.92
C SER A 333 26.13 6.20 19.83
N GLY A 334 25.16 5.56 20.51
CA GLY A 334 23.75 6.00 20.52
C GLY A 334 22.95 5.65 19.25
N LYS A 335 23.60 5.00 18.28
CA LYS A 335 22.96 4.45 17.09
C LYS A 335 22.60 2.98 17.30
N ILE A 336 21.52 2.56 16.65
CA ILE A 336 21.06 1.15 16.63
C ILE A 336 21.27 0.62 15.22
N LYS A 337 21.81 -0.61 15.12
CA LYS A 337 21.88 -1.38 13.88
C LYS A 337 21.14 -2.70 14.09
N ILE A 338 20.30 -3.09 13.14
CA ILE A 338 19.64 -4.40 13.17
C ILE A 338 20.62 -5.45 12.63
N LEU A 339 20.84 -6.52 13.40
CA LEU A 339 21.69 -7.64 13.02
C LEU A 339 20.89 -8.81 12.45
N ASP A 340 19.70 -9.06 13.00
CA ASP A 340 18.82 -10.16 12.56
C ASP A 340 17.39 -9.67 12.37
N HIS A 341 17.12 -9.18 11.16
CA HIS A 341 15.82 -8.67 10.77
C HIS A 341 14.72 -9.76 10.83
N LYS A 342 15.06 -11.01 10.45
CA LYS A 342 14.07 -12.11 10.43
C LYS A 342 13.63 -12.49 11.84
N LYS A 343 14.56 -12.59 12.79
CA LYS A 343 14.21 -12.89 14.18
C LYS A 343 13.39 -11.76 14.80
N LEU A 344 13.80 -10.50 14.59
CA LEU A 344 13.01 -9.35 15.09
C LEU A 344 11.59 -9.34 14.56
N SER A 345 11.38 -9.60 13.26
CA SER A 345 10.05 -9.63 12.66
C SER A 345 9.20 -10.83 13.12
N SER A 346 9.83 -11.95 13.49
CA SER A 346 9.15 -13.18 13.90
C SER A 346 8.97 -13.35 15.41
N LEU A 347 9.27 -12.33 16.22
CA LEU A 347 9.05 -12.39 17.66
C LEU A 347 7.58 -12.68 17.98
N LYS A 348 7.34 -13.69 18.80
CA LYS A 348 6.00 -14.04 19.29
C LYS A 348 5.65 -13.19 20.51
N ASN A 349 4.35 -13.12 20.82
CA ASN A 349 3.83 -12.48 22.04
C ASN A 349 4.33 -13.18 23.30
#